data_ee7644f8b2673d86b028de7bd6538294
#
_entry.id   ee7644f8b2673d86b028de7bd6538294
#
_cell.length_a   1.000
_cell.length_b   1.000
_cell.length_c   1.000
_cell.angle_alpha   90.00
_cell.angle_beta   90.00
_cell.angle_gamma   90.00
#
_symmetry.space_group_name_H-M   'P 1'
#
loop_
_entity.id
_entity.type
_entity.pdbx_description
1 polymer ?
#
loop_
_entity_poly.entity_id
_entity_poly.type
_entity_poly.pdbx_seq_one_letter_code
_entity_poly.pdbx_strand_id
1 'polypeptide(L)'
;MPKRVIIIRTICKERHIIMAAVVTEKIIEMFLILLGGVIVYKAGLIDDKTVPKLSNLLLMFISPLLIFQSYQMEFEMRLFYGLLWTLAASAVTFAVTIVLSELLFRKKGERTPVEKIAVIYSNSGFIGLPLINGIIGSEGIFYMTAYLTVFNLLLWTHGVLVMGSAGSFKEMCKNLLTPTIIAIFAGVVCFVTQLRLPDVLANPIQMIGNMNTPLAMIIAGANLAQGNLLKSLQNKRLYLICSVKLILYPLVGLAALWLLHLEFHIAFTVFIGMACPAGASAIMFAERYGKDAKYASEIFVVTTVLSAVSIPVLSVL
;
A
#
# COMPACT_ATOMS: atom_id res chain seq x y z
N MET A 1 21.99 13.85 -35.73
CA MET A 1 21.46 12.89 -34.76
C MET A 1 21.78 13.17 -33.28
N PRO A 2 22.91 13.77 -32.85
CA PRO A 2 23.20 13.91 -31.41
C PRO A 2 22.32 14.90 -30.64
N LYS A 3 21.84 15.99 -31.26
CA LYS A 3 21.05 17.01 -30.56
C LYS A 3 19.65 16.53 -30.09
N ARG A 4 18.96 15.72 -30.89
CA ARG A 4 17.64 15.17 -30.49
C ARG A 4 17.72 14.20 -29.32
N VAL A 5 18.79 13.39 -29.24
CA VAL A 5 19.00 12.45 -28.14
C VAL A 5 19.30 13.20 -26.83
N ILE A 6 20.04 14.31 -26.90
CA ILE A 6 20.36 15.15 -25.75
C ILE A 6 19.08 15.84 -25.24
N ILE A 7 18.27 16.40 -26.11
CA ILE A 7 17.00 17.06 -25.76
C ILE A 7 16.03 16.07 -25.10
N ILE A 8 15.87 14.88 -25.66
CA ILE A 8 15.00 13.83 -25.09
C ILE A 8 15.51 13.41 -23.72
N ARG A 9 16.81 13.19 -23.53
CA ARG A 9 17.42 12.87 -22.22
C ARG A 9 17.20 13.99 -21.20
N THR A 10 17.33 15.25 -21.59
CA THR A 10 17.12 16.40 -20.72
C THR A 10 15.67 16.48 -20.27
N ILE A 11 14.71 16.35 -21.19
CA ILE A 11 13.27 16.35 -20.88
C ILE A 11 12.89 15.16 -19.99
N CYS A 12 13.41 13.97 -20.25
CA CYS A 12 13.19 12.82 -19.37
C CYS A 12 13.76 13.06 -17.96
N LYS A 13 14.98 13.59 -17.86
CA LYS A 13 15.62 13.90 -16.57
C LYS A 13 14.85 14.97 -15.79
N GLU A 14 14.36 16.01 -16.45
CA GLU A 14 13.52 17.04 -15.82
C GLU A 14 12.19 16.43 -15.31
N ARG A 15 11.54 15.57 -16.07
CA ARG A 15 10.32 14.88 -15.63
C ARG A 15 10.55 14.02 -14.38
N HIS A 16 11.65 13.25 -14.32
CA HIS A 16 11.98 12.44 -13.15
C HIS A 16 12.25 13.32 -11.92
N ILE A 17 12.96 14.44 -12.07
CA ILE A 17 13.23 15.37 -10.97
C ILE A 17 11.92 16.01 -10.47
N ILE A 18 11.04 16.45 -11.37
CA ILE A 18 9.75 17.02 -11.00
C ILE A 18 8.89 15.99 -10.26
N MET A 19 8.84 14.75 -10.76
CA MET A 19 8.08 13.66 -10.10
C MET A 19 8.63 13.37 -8.70
N ALA A 20 9.95 13.26 -8.57
CA ALA A 20 10.57 13.06 -7.26
C ALA A 20 10.28 14.21 -6.28
N ALA A 21 10.25 15.45 -6.77
CA ALA A 21 9.88 16.61 -5.96
C ALA A 21 8.42 16.51 -5.49
N VAL A 22 7.48 16.17 -6.37
CA VAL A 22 6.07 15.97 -6.03
C VAL A 22 5.90 14.82 -5.02
N VAL A 23 6.57 13.68 -5.24
CA VAL A 23 6.53 12.55 -4.30
C VAL A 23 7.08 12.96 -2.93
N THR A 24 8.21 13.69 -2.93
CA THR A 24 8.85 14.17 -1.67
C THR A 24 7.93 15.12 -0.91
N GLU A 25 7.31 16.08 -1.61
CA GLU A 25 6.35 17.01 -1.02
C GLU A 25 5.17 16.26 -0.39
N LYS A 26 4.56 15.32 -1.10
CA LYS A 26 3.44 14.54 -0.59
C LYS A 26 3.82 13.64 0.59
N ILE A 27 5.01 13.08 0.58
CA ILE A 27 5.52 12.32 1.72
C ILE A 27 5.75 13.23 2.93
N ILE A 28 6.32 14.42 2.75
CA ILE A 28 6.49 15.38 3.85
C ILE A 28 5.12 15.76 4.44
N GLU A 29 4.13 16.12 3.60
CA GLU A 29 2.76 16.42 4.05
C GLU A 29 2.18 15.27 4.87
N MET A 30 2.26 14.04 4.36
CA MET A 30 1.76 12.85 5.03
C MET A 30 2.47 12.58 6.36
N PHE A 31 3.79 12.75 6.41
CA PHE A 31 4.55 12.54 7.64
C PHE A 31 4.30 13.65 8.68
N LEU A 32 4.01 14.87 8.28
CA LEU A 32 3.56 15.92 9.21
C LEU A 32 2.23 15.56 9.87
N ILE A 33 1.27 15.03 9.11
CA ILE A 33 0.00 14.56 9.68
C ILE A 33 0.24 13.32 10.57
N LEU A 34 1.13 12.42 10.16
CA LEU A 34 1.54 11.25 10.96
C LEU A 34 2.16 11.67 12.29
N LEU A 35 3.02 12.69 12.32
CA LEU A 35 3.55 13.26 13.56
C LEU A 35 2.44 13.86 14.42
N GLY A 36 1.43 14.50 13.82
CA GLY A 36 0.20 14.89 14.51
C GLY A 36 -0.49 13.71 15.20
N GLY A 37 -0.56 12.56 14.54
CA GLY A 37 -1.07 11.31 15.12
C GLY A 37 -0.27 10.82 16.32
N VAL A 38 1.08 10.93 16.26
CA VAL A 38 1.96 10.62 17.42
C VAL A 38 1.65 11.55 18.59
N ILE A 39 1.46 12.85 18.33
CA ILE A 39 1.14 13.86 19.36
C ILE A 39 -0.22 13.56 19.99
N VAL A 40 -1.24 13.32 19.18
CA VAL A 40 -2.63 13.03 19.63
C VAL A 40 -2.66 11.77 20.51
N TYR A 41 -1.90 10.72 20.14
CA TYR A 41 -1.76 9.51 20.94
C TYR A 41 -1.04 9.78 22.27
N LYS A 42 0.10 10.48 22.24
CA LYS A 42 0.86 10.82 23.47
C LYS A 42 0.12 11.76 24.40
N ALA A 43 -0.74 12.61 23.86
CA ALA A 43 -1.63 13.48 24.64
C ALA A 43 -2.82 12.73 25.26
N GLY A 44 -2.99 11.43 24.97
CA GLY A 44 -4.09 10.62 25.51
C GLY A 44 -5.47 10.90 24.89
N LEU A 45 -5.54 11.65 23.78
CA LEU A 45 -6.78 11.89 23.04
C LEU A 45 -7.27 10.64 22.30
N ILE A 46 -6.34 9.78 21.89
CA ILE A 46 -6.58 8.42 21.39
C ILE A 46 -5.67 7.45 22.12
N ASP A 47 -6.15 6.24 22.36
CA ASP A 47 -5.49 5.19 23.12
C ASP A 47 -5.43 3.85 22.36
N ASP A 48 -4.85 2.82 22.98
CA ASP A 48 -4.72 1.47 22.41
C ASP A 48 -6.06 0.83 22.06
N LYS A 49 -7.17 1.26 22.69
CA LYS A 49 -8.53 0.77 22.40
C LYS A 49 -9.20 1.54 21.27
N THR A 50 -8.84 2.80 21.10
CA THR A 50 -9.40 3.70 20.10
C THR A 50 -8.76 3.49 18.72
N VAL A 51 -7.45 3.26 18.66
CA VAL A 51 -6.71 3.06 17.40
C VAL A 51 -7.30 1.93 16.54
N PRO A 52 -7.60 0.72 17.06
CA PRO A 52 -8.25 -0.33 16.26
C PRO A 52 -9.64 0.04 15.77
N LYS A 53 -10.41 0.82 16.55
CA LYS A 53 -11.75 1.28 16.15
C LYS A 53 -11.67 2.28 14.99
N LEU A 54 -10.72 3.22 15.06
CA LEU A 54 -10.45 4.16 13.96
C LEU A 54 -9.95 3.43 12.72
N SER A 55 -9.07 2.43 12.87
CA SER A 55 -8.61 1.59 11.78
C SER A 55 -9.76 0.84 11.11
N ASN A 56 -10.68 0.29 11.91
CA ASN A 56 -11.88 -0.37 11.39
C ASN A 56 -12.81 0.62 10.66
N LEU A 57 -13.03 1.82 11.21
CA LEU A 57 -13.81 2.87 10.54
C LEU A 57 -13.20 3.24 9.19
N LEU A 58 -11.87 3.40 9.15
CA LEU A 58 -11.16 3.70 7.92
C LEU A 58 -11.33 2.58 6.88
N LEU A 59 -11.03 1.33 7.25
CA LEU A 59 -11.00 0.20 6.33
C LEU A 59 -12.38 -0.32 5.93
N MET A 60 -13.37 -0.23 6.81
CA MET A 60 -14.71 -0.79 6.59
C MET A 60 -15.71 0.21 6.03
N PHE A 61 -15.43 1.53 6.14
CA PHE A 61 -16.37 2.55 5.73
C PHE A 61 -15.72 3.62 4.83
N ILE A 62 -14.68 4.31 5.28
CA ILE A 62 -14.11 5.47 4.57
C ILE A 62 -13.37 5.04 3.29
N SER A 63 -12.45 4.08 3.39
CA SER A 63 -11.68 3.59 2.23
C SER A 63 -12.57 2.96 1.15
N PRO A 64 -13.58 2.14 1.47
CA PRO A 64 -14.55 1.67 0.47
C PRO A 64 -15.26 2.78 -0.29
N LEU A 65 -15.66 3.87 0.38
CA LEU A 65 -16.31 5.00 -0.26
C LEU A 65 -15.36 5.77 -1.18
N LEU A 66 -14.10 6.00 -0.75
CA LEU A 66 -13.06 6.60 -1.58
C LEU A 66 -12.81 5.75 -2.85
N ILE A 67 -12.69 4.43 -2.68
CA ILE A 67 -12.49 3.48 -3.77
C ILE A 67 -13.67 3.49 -4.72
N PHE A 68 -14.89 3.38 -4.22
CA PHE A 68 -16.10 3.45 -5.05
C PHE A 68 -16.15 4.77 -5.84
N GLN A 69 -15.84 5.89 -5.20
CA GLN A 69 -15.82 7.21 -5.84
C GLN A 69 -14.80 7.27 -7.00
N SER A 70 -13.67 6.60 -6.91
CA SER A 70 -12.67 6.59 -7.98
C SER A 70 -13.16 5.94 -9.29
N TYR A 71 -14.20 5.13 -9.22
CA TYR A 71 -14.86 4.54 -10.41
C TYR A 71 -15.94 5.43 -11.02
N GLN A 72 -16.29 6.56 -10.37
CA GLN A 72 -17.30 7.52 -10.89
C GLN A 72 -16.67 8.45 -11.94
N MET A 73 -16.00 7.87 -12.94
CA MET A 73 -15.35 8.57 -14.05
C MET A 73 -15.88 8.07 -15.41
N GLU A 74 -15.65 8.81 -16.47
CA GLU A 74 -16.07 8.41 -17.81
C GLU A 74 -15.41 7.11 -18.23
N PHE A 75 -16.20 6.25 -18.91
CA PHE A 75 -15.68 5.02 -19.44
C PHE A 75 -14.75 5.30 -20.62
N GLU A 76 -13.51 4.95 -20.46
CA GLU A 76 -12.51 4.94 -21.53
C GLU A 76 -11.91 3.55 -21.63
N MET A 77 -11.79 3.03 -22.85
CA MET A 77 -11.11 1.74 -23.10
C MET A 77 -9.68 1.74 -22.57
N ARG A 78 -8.99 2.88 -22.60
CA ARG A 78 -7.65 3.05 -22.03
C ARG A 78 -7.64 2.71 -20.53
N LEU A 79 -8.58 3.27 -19.77
CA LEU A 79 -8.70 3.01 -18.33
C LEU A 79 -9.05 1.56 -18.04
N PHE A 80 -9.98 0.99 -18.82
CA PHE A 80 -10.37 -0.42 -18.65
C PHE A 80 -9.20 -1.38 -18.91
N TYR A 81 -8.48 -1.22 -20.02
CA TYR A 81 -7.27 -2.00 -20.27
C TYR A 81 -6.18 -1.72 -19.25
N GLY A 82 -6.03 -0.47 -18.79
CA GLY A 82 -5.12 -0.08 -17.74
C GLY A 82 -5.40 -0.82 -16.43
N LEU A 83 -6.67 -0.98 -16.05
CA LEU A 83 -7.07 -1.78 -14.89
C LEU A 83 -6.64 -3.25 -15.02
N LEU A 84 -6.87 -3.86 -16.19
CA LEU A 84 -6.47 -5.25 -16.45
C LEU A 84 -4.94 -5.42 -16.43
N TRP A 85 -4.20 -4.47 -17.04
CA TRP A 85 -2.75 -4.46 -17.00
C TRP A 85 -2.21 -4.26 -15.58
N THR A 86 -2.87 -3.44 -14.77
CA THR A 86 -2.50 -3.27 -13.36
C THR A 86 -2.72 -4.54 -12.56
N LEU A 87 -3.83 -5.28 -12.79
CA LEU A 87 -4.06 -6.60 -12.20
C LEU A 87 -2.93 -7.58 -12.57
N ALA A 88 -2.61 -7.68 -13.86
CA ALA A 88 -1.55 -8.57 -14.35
C ALA A 88 -0.18 -8.20 -13.78
N ALA A 89 0.20 -6.93 -13.84
CA ALA A 89 1.46 -6.43 -13.29
C ALA A 89 1.57 -6.67 -11.79
N SER A 90 0.48 -6.44 -11.04
CA SER A 90 0.43 -6.73 -9.61
C SER A 90 0.61 -8.23 -9.34
N ALA A 91 -0.05 -9.10 -10.09
CA ALA A 91 0.10 -10.55 -9.94
C ALA A 91 1.55 -10.99 -10.21
N VAL A 92 2.19 -10.47 -11.27
CA VAL A 92 3.59 -10.74 -11.58
C VAL A 92 4.53 -10.27 -10.46
N THR A 93 4.36 -9.03 -9.99
CA THR A 93 5.21 -8.46 -8.94
C THR A 93 5.04 -9.20 -7.61
N PHE A 94 3.82 -9.59 -7.23
CA PHE A 94 3.61 -10.44 -6.05
C PHE A 94 4.21 -11.83 -6.22
N ALA A 95 4.07 -12.47 -7.38
CA ALA A 95 4.68 -13.78 -7.65
C ALA A 95 6.20 -13.71 -7.49
N VAL A 96 6.84 -12.68 -8.06
CA VAL A 96 8.29 -12.47 -7.94
C VAL A 96 8.70 -12.25 -6.48
N THR A 97 7.99 -11.40 -5.73
CA THR A 97 8.31 -11.14 -4.32
C THR A 97 8.07 -12.35 -3.43
N ILE A 98 7.05 -13.17 -3.69
CA ILE A 98 6.81 -14.43 -2.99
C ILE A 98 7.97 -15.41 -3.23
N VAL A 99 8.37 -15.62 -4.49
CA VAL A 99 9.48 -16.50 -4.85
C VAL A 99 10.79 -16.03 -4.18
N LEU A 100 11.09 -14.74 -4.27
CA LEU A 100 12.26 -14.16 -3.61
C LEU A 100 12.21 -14.32 -2.09
N SER A 101 11.04 -14.15 -1.49
CA SER A 101 10.84 -14.36 -0.04
C SER A 101 11.14 -15.80 0.35
N GLU A 102 10.67 -16.80 -0.41
CA GLU A 102 10.98 -18.21 -0.17
C GLU A 102 12.48 -18.51 -0.30
N LEU A 103 13.18 -17.85 -1.22
CA LEU A 103 14.61 -18.01 -1.41
C LEU A 103 15.44 -17.33 -0.30
N LEU A 104 15.07 -16.13 0.13
CA LEU A 104 15.80 -15.35 1.13
C LEU A 104 15.57 -15.84 2.56
N PHE A 105 14.34 -16.27 2.87
CA PHE A 105 13.93 -16.71 4.20
C PHE A 105 13.76 -18.24 4.29
N ARG A 106 14.76 -18.99 3.73
CA ARG A 106 14.74 -20.48 3.71
C ARG A 106 14.87 -21.09 5.11
N LYS A 107 15.63 -20.45 6.01
CA LYS A 107 15.82 -20.96 7.38
C LYS A 107 14.50 -20.81 8.15
N LYS A 108 13.92 -21.95 8.52
CA LYS A 108 12.68 -22.00 9.29
C LYS A 108 12.99 -21.62 10.75
N GLY A 109 12.48 -20.48 11.19
CA GLY A 109 12.50 -20.00 12.56
C GLY A 109 11.11 -19.50 12.95
N GLU A 110 10.86 -19.33 14.24
CA GLU A 110 9.56 -18.88 14.76
C GLU A 110 9.13 -17.52 14.20
N ARG A 111 10.09 -16.63 13.89
CA ARG A 111 9.87 -15.29 13.32
C ARG A 111 9.74 -15.27 11.80
N THR A 112 10.18 -16.33 11.12
CA THR A 112 10.19 -16.39 9.64
C THR A 112 8.83 -16.12 9.00
N PRO A 113 7.68 -16.65 9.49
CA PRO A 113 6.38 -16.32 8.93
C PRO A 113 6.07 -14.81 8.99
N VAL A 114 6.36 -14.18 10.12
CA VAL A 114 6.16 -12.73 10.32
C VAL A 114 7.03 -11.92 9.36
N GLU A 115 8.31 -12.29 9.21
CA GLU A 115 9.24 -11.64 8.29
C GLU A 115 8.73 -11.73 6.85
N LYS A 116 8.30 -12.91 6.39
CA LYS A 116 7.74 -13.11 5.05
C LYS A 116 6.51 -12.24 4.80
N ILE A 117 5.54 -12.25 5.73
CA ILE A 117 4.35 -11.39 5.61
C ILE A 117 4.73 -9.91 5.54
N ALA A 118 5.62 -9.46 6.42
CA ALA A 118 6.04 -8.07 6.49
C ALA A 118 6.76 -7.59 5.21
N VAL A 119 7.58 -8.44 4.58
CA VAL A 119 8.29 -8.03 3.35
C VAL A 119 7.42 -8.13 2.10
N ILE A 120 6.48 -9.10 2.01
CA ILE A 120 5.61 -9.27 0.84
C ILE A 120 4.47 -8.25 0.87
N TYR A 121 3.77 -8.12 2.00
CA TYR A 121 2.52 -7.36 2.10
C TYR A 121 2.76 -5.95 2.64
N SER A 122 2.77 -4.99 1.72
CA SER A 122 3.01 -3.57 2.00
C SER A 122 1.83 -2.90 2.70
N ASN A 123 2.08 -1.77 3.34
CA ASN A 123 1.04 -0.89 3.89
C ASN A 123 0.39 -0.02 2.79
N SER A 124 -0.01 -0.66 1.69
CA SER A 124 -0.58 0.02 0.52
C SER A 124 -1.96 0.63 0.78
N GLY A 125 -2.74 0.09 1.73
CA GLY A 125 -4.04 0.64 2.11
C GLY A 125 -3.94 1.94 2.92
N PHE A 126 -3.01 2.02 3.89
CA PHE A 126 -2.86 3.19 4.77
C PHE A 126 -1.89 4.24 4.24
N ILE A 127 -0.84 3.84 3.50
CA ILE A 127 0.18 4.75 2.97
C ILE A 127 0.09 4.86 1.45
N GLY A 128 -0.09 3.73 0.75
CA GLY A 128 -0.12 3.70 -0.71
C GLY A 128 -1.30 4.45 -1.31
N LEU A 129 -2.53 4.19 -0.84
CA LEU A 129 -3.74 4.88 -1.31
C LEU A 129 -3.64 6.41 -1.14
N PRO A 130 -3.35 6.95 0.07
CA PRO A 130 -3.13 8.38 0.27
C PRO A 130 -2.05 8.96 -0.64
N LEU A 131 -0.93 8.27 -0.78
CA LEU A 131 0.19 8.75 -1.58
C LEU A 131 -0.17 8.82 -3.06
N ILE A 132 -0.78 7.77 -3.61
CA ILE A 132 -1.24 7.74 -5.01
C ILE A 132 -2.33 8.78 -5.24
N ASN A 133 -3.26 8.97 -4.32
CA ASN A 133 -4.27 10.02 -4.40
C ASN A 133 -3.63 11.41 -4.48
N GLY A 134 -2.62 11.65 -3.68
CA GLY A 134 -1.90 12.94 -3.65
C GLY A 134 -1.07 13.23 -4.90
N ILE A 135 -0.61 12.19 -5.64
CA ILE A 135 0.28 12.33 -6.79
C ILE A 135 -0.49 12.26 -8.11
N ILE A 136 -1.35 11.26 -8.29
CA ILE A 136 -2.07 10.97 -9.55
C ILE A 136 -3.56 11.34 -9.44
N GLY A 137 -4.11 11.36 -8.22
CA GLY A 137 -5.54 11.60 -8.00
C GLY A 137 -6.40 10.35 -8.25
N SER A 138 -7.64 10.57 -8.71
CA SER A 138 -8.65 9.51 -8.86
C SER A 138 -8.24 8.38 -9.81
N GLU A 139 -7.52 8.67 -10.91
CA GLU A 139 -7.00 7.65 -11.82
C GLU A 139 -6.00 6.74 -11.12
N GLY A 140 -5.14 7.30 -10.27
CA GLY A 140 -4.20 6.52 -9.46
C GLY A 140 -4.92 5.61 -8.46
N ILE A 141 -5.97 6.11 -7.79
CA ILE A 141 -6.80 5.28 -6.89
C ILE A 141 -7.46 4.15 -7.69
N PHE A 142 -8.02 4.45 -8.86
CA PHE A 142 -8.64 3.47 -9.76
C PHE A 142 -7.68 2.31 -10.08
N TYR A 143 -6.44 2.59 -10.49
CA TYR A 143 -5.43 1.55 -10.72
C TYR A 143 -4.97 0.87 -9.41
N MET A 144 -4.85 1.62 -8.30
CA MET A 144 -4.48 1.04 -7.01
C MET A 144 -5.50 0.01 -6.51
N THR A 145 -6.79 0.11 -6.93
CA THR A 145 -7.80 -0.89 -6.56
C THR A 145 -7.49 -2.26 -7.15
N ALA A 146 -6.95 -2.32 -8.37
CA ALA A 146 -6.49 -3.57 -8.98
C ALA A 146 -5.32 -4.18 -8.19
N TYR A 147 -4.35 -3.37 -7.78
CA TYR A 147 -3.26 -3.81 -6.91
C TYR A 147 -3.79 -4.34 -5.57
N LEU A 148 -4.70 -3.61 -4.91
CA LEU A 148 -5.32 -4.02 -3.65
C LEU A 148 -6.17 -5.29 -3.78
N THR A 149 -6.77 -5.54 -4.94
CA THR A 149 -7.50 -6.77 -5.21
C THR A 149 -6.56 -7.98 -5.18
N VAL A 150 -5.44 -7.91 -5.89
CA VAL A 150 -4.42 -8.97 -5.89
C VAL A 150 -3.79 -9.11 -4.49
N PHE A 151 -3.48 -7.99 -3.85
CA PHE A 151 -2.98 -7.95 -2.46
C PHE A 151 -3.89 -8.71 -1.51
N ASN A 152 -5.19 -8.38 -1.48
CA ASN A 152 -6.15 -9.02 -0.57
C ASN A 152 -6.32 -10.51 -0.88
N LEU A 153 -6.42 -10.86 -2.16
CA LEU A 153 -6.51 -12.27 -2.57
C LEU A 153 -5.32 -13.06 -2.05
N LEU A 154 -4.11 -12.57 -2.25
CA LEU A 154 -2.90 -13.26 -1.82
C LEU A 154 -2.69 -13.23 -0.31
N LEU A 155 -3.03 -12.13 0.36
CA LEU A 155 -2.93 -12.03 1.82
C LEU A 155 -3.81 -13.08 2.50
N TRP A 156 -5.06 -13.25 2.05
CA TRP A 156 -6.00 -14.20 2.64
C TRP A 156 -5.86 -15.64 2.13
N THR A 157 -5.03 -15.87 1.12
CA THR A 157 -4.69 -17.23 0.64
C THR A 157 -3.26 -17.61 1.06
N HIS A 158 -2.25 -17.09 0.35
CA HIS A 158 -0.85 -17.35 0.62
C HIS A 158 -0.42 -16.88 2.03
N GLY A 159 -0.87 -15.70 2.49
CA GLY A 159 -0.52 -15.17 3.81
C GLY A 159 -0.99 -16.07 4.96
N VAL A 160 -2.19 -16.64 4.86
CA VAL A 160 -2.74 -17.62 5.82
C VAL A 160 -1.89 -18.89 5.84
N LEU A 161 -1.50 -19.39 4.67
CA LEU A 161 -0.65 -20.59 4.55
C LEU A 161 0.75 -20.34 5.16
N VAL A 162 1.36 -19.18 4.94
CA VAL A 162 2.66 -18.80 5.52
C VAL A 162 2.61 -18.77 7.04
N MET A 163 1.49 -18.35 7.63
CA MET A 163 1.31 -18.35 9.10
C MET A 163 1.09 -19.73 9.71
N GLY A 164 0.99 -20.78 8.86
CA GLY A 164 0.88 -22.16 9.29
C GLY A 164 -0.56 -22.59 9.63
N SER A 165 -1.56 -21.87 9.14
CA SER A 165 -2.96 -22.26 9.28
C SER A 165 -3.46 -22.89 7.98
N ALA A 166 -3.93 -24.13 8.06
CA ALA A 166 -4.75 -24.75 7.01
C ALA A 166 -6.18 -24.19 7.13
N GLY A 167 -6.37 -22.91 6.76
CA GLY A 167 -7.70 -22.29 6.78
C GLY A 167 -8.68 -23.05 5.90
N SER A 168 -9.92 -23.21 6.35
CA SER A 168 -10.98 -23.74 5.52
C SER A 168 -11.20 -22.82 4.31
N PHE A 169 -11.41 -23.40 3.12
CA PHE A 169 -11.77 -22.65 1.90
C PHE A 169 -12.95 -21.68 2.14
N LYS A 170 -13.92 -22.09 2.96
CA LYS A 170 -15.06 -21.26 3.36
C LYS A 170 -14.64 -20.01 4.16
N GLU A 171 -13.67 -20.14 5.07
CA GLU A 171 -13.13 -19.00 5.81
C GLU A 171 -12.32 -18.06 4.89
N MET A 172 -11.57 -18.61 3.95
CA MET A 172 -10.85 -17.81 2.94
C MET A 172 -11.84 -16.98 2.11
N CYS A 173 -12.91 -17.60 1.58
CA CYS A 173 -13.95 -16.88 0.84
C CYS A 173 -14.65 -15.82 1.69
N LYS A 174 -14.95 -16.10 2.96
CA LYS A 174 -15.55 -15.12 3.87
C LYS A 174 -14.62 -13.92 4.13
N ASN A 175 -13.33 -14.15 4.28
CA ASN A 175 -12.34 -13.10 4.50
C ASN A 175 -12.06 -12.25 3.25
N LEU A 176 -12.36 -12.80 2.04
CA LEU A 176 -12.26 -12.04 0.78
C LEU A 176 -13.44 -11.08 0.57
N LEU A 177 -14.63 -11.36 1.16
CA LEU A 177 -15.79 -10.49 1.08
C LEU A 177 -15.66 -9.28 2.03
N THR A 178 -14.65 -8.47 1.83
CA THR A 178 -14.44 -7.22 2.57
C THR A 178 -15.25 -6.09 1.95
N PRO A 179 -15.61 -5.03 2.72
CA PRO A 179 -16.25 -3.83 2.17
C PRO A 179 -15.44 -3.20 1.01
N THR A 180 -14.11 -3.30 1.06
CA THR A 180 -13.21 -2.86 -0.02
C THR A 180 -13.49 -3.61 -1.32
N ILE A 181 -13.56 -4.94 -1.27
CA ILE A 181 -13.84 -5.77 -2.47
C ILE A 181 -15.26 -5.51 -3.00
N ILE A 182 -16.23 -5.34 -2.10
CA ILE A 182 -17.61 -4.98 -2.49
C ILE A 182 -17.62 -3.62 -3.19
N ALA A 183 -16.91 -2.63 -2.65
CA ALA A 183 -16.80 -1.30 -3.26
C ALA A 183 -16.12 -1.33 -4.63
N ILE A 184 -15.06 -2.14 -4.79
CA ILE A 184 -14.39 -2.33 -6.09
C ILE A 184 -15.39 -2.95 -7.08
N PHE A 185 -16.07 -4.02 -6.71
CA PHE A 185 -17.04 -4.68 -7.60
C PHE A 185 -18.18 -3.74 -8.01
N ALA A 186 -18.80 -3.05 -7.05
CA ALA A 186 -19.85 -2.07 -7.31
C ALA A 186 -19.31 -0.92 -8.19
N GLY A 187 -18.10 -0.45 -7.92
CA GLY A 187 -17.42 0.57 -8.70
C GLY A 187 -17.19 0.14 -10.15
N VAL A 188 -16.66 -1.07 -10.38
CA VAL A 188 -16.44 -1.63 -11.71
C VAL A 188 -17.78 -1.70 -12.49
N VAL A 189 -18.84 -2.18 -11.83
CA VAL A 189 -20.18 -2.24 -12.45
C VAL A 189 -20.63 -0.82 -12.86
N CYS A 190 -20.54 0.16 -11.96
CA CYS A 190 -20.90 1.54 -12.27
C CYS A 190 -20.04 2.14 -13.40
N PHE A 191 -18.74 1.87 -13.42
CA PHE A 191 -17.82 2.33 -14.45
C PHE A 191 -18.16 1.76 -15.82
N VAL A 192 -18.40 0.44 -15.93
CA VAL A 192 -18.72 -0.22 -17.20
C VAL A 192 -20.12 0.15 -17.72
N THR A 193 -21.10 0.23 -16.81
CA THR A 193 -22.48 0.59 -17.16
C THR A 193 -22.72 2.10 -17.30
N GLN A 194 -21.72 2.91 -16.95
CA GLN A 194 -21.81 4.38 -16.86
C GLN A 194 -22.93 4.87 -15.93
N LEU A 195 -23.25 4.06 -14.90
CA LEU A 195 -24.19 4.45 -13.86
C LEU A 195 -23.55 5.50 -12.96
N ARG A 196 -23.98 6.75 -13.12
CA ARG A 196 -23.50 7.88 -12.31
C ARG A 196 -24.41 8.14 -11.14
N LEU A 197 -23.79 8.37 -9.98
CA LEU A 197 -24.53 8.84 -8.83
C LEU A 197 -24.94 10.31 -9.04
N PRO A 198 -26.18 10.70 -8.70
CA PRO A 198 -26.55 12.10 -8.63
C PRO A 198 -25.70 12.83 -7.56
N ASP A 199 -25.45 14.12 -7.76
CA ASP A 199 -24.56 14.94 -6.91
C ASP A 199 -24.92 14.88 -5.42
N VAL A 200 -26.23 14.80 -5.12
CA VAL A 200 -26.73 14.70 -3.74
C VAL A 200 -26.18 13.46 -3.01
N LEU A 201 -25.86 12.36 -3.72
CA LEU A 201 -25.25 11.17 -3.17
C LEU A 201 -23.73 11.17 -3.34
N ALA A 202 -23.23 11.65 -4.49
CA ALA A 202 -21.80 11.67 -4.80
C ALA A 202 -21.02 12.60 -3.86
N ASN A 203 -21.54 13.80 -3.57
CA ASN A 203 -20.86 14.78 -2.72
C ASN A 203 -20.62 14.29 -1.27
N PRO A 204 -21.59 13.73 -0.55
CA PRO A 204 -21.35 13.16 0.79
C PRO A 204 -20.32 12.00 0.76
N ILE A 205 -20.38 11.12 -0.27
CA ILE A 205 -19.42 10.03 -0.45
C ILE A 205 -18.02 10.59 -0.62
N GLN A 206 -17.87 11.63 -1.46
CA GLN A 206 -16.56 12.27 -1.68
C GLN A 206 -16.04 12.95 -0.41
N MET A 207 -16.90 13.66 0.34
CA MET A 207 -16.52 14.31 1.60
C MET A 207 -15.99 13.29 2.62
N ILE A 208 -16.68 12.16 2.76
CA ILE A 208 -16.24 11.07 3.66
C ILE A 208 -14.96 10.42 3.10
N GLY A 209 -14.89 10.15 1.79
CA GLY A 209 -13.71 9.60 1.13
C GLY A 209 -12.46 10.46 1.33
N ASN A 210 -12.59 11.79 1.32
CA ASN A 210 -11.50 12.73 1.53
C ASN A 210 -10.90 12.66 2.95
N MET A 211 -11.62 12.10 3.93
CA MET A 211 -11.09 11.83 5.27
C MET A 211 -10.05 10.70 5.27
N ASN A 212 -9.96 9.90 4.19
CA ASN A 212 -9.09 8.72 4.14
C ASN A 212 -7.65 9.07 4.44
N THR A 213 -7.06 10.02 3.73
CA THR A 213 -5.65 10.41 3.88
C THR A 213 -5.32 10.93 5.29
N PRO A 214 -6.00 11.96 5.83
CA PRO A 214 -5.66 12.47 7.15
C PRO A 214 -5.90 11.44 8.25
N LEU A 215 -7.00 10.69 8.21
CA LEU A 215 -7.27 9.69 9.23
C LEU A 215 -6.29 8.51 9.16
N ALA A 216 -5.94 8.04 7.97
CA ALA A 216 -4.92 6.99 7.78
C ALA A 216 -3.57 7.40 8.38
N MET A 217 -3.15 8.64 8.19
CA MET A 217 -1.89 9.16 8.72
C MET A 217 -1.93 9.34 10.25
N ILE A 218 -3.04 9.81 10.81
CA ILE A 218 -3.22 9.88 12.27
C ILE A 218 -3.13 8.48 12.90
N ILE A 219 -3.79 7.49 12.31
CA ILE A 219 -3.74 6.10 12.76
C ILE A 219 -2.31 5.54 12.64
N ALA A 220 -1.62 5.78 11.51
CA ALA A 220 -0.25 5.36 11.33
C ALA A 220 0.69 5.98 12.37
N GLY A 221 0.50 7.26 12.70
CA GLY A 221 1.23 7.96 13.74
C GLY A 221 0.96 7.40 15.14
N ALA A 222 -0.29 7.08 15.46
CA ALA A 222 -0.66 6.44 16.72
C ALA A 222 -0.01 5.05 16.85
N ASN A 223 -0.05 4.23 15.79
CA ASN A 223 0.63 2.94 15.74
C ASN A 223 2.16 3.08 15.91
N LEU A 224 2.76 4.13 15.31
CA LEU A 224 4.17 4.44 15.50
C LEU A 224 4.48 4.79 16.97
N ALA A 225 3.60 5.54 17.64
CA ALA A 225 3.76 5.95 19.04
C ALA A 225 3.65 4.80 20.04
N GLN A 226 2.92 3.73 19.70
CA GLN A 226 2.83 2.48 20.49
C GLN A 226 4.15 1.69 20.46
N GLY A 227 4.93 1.82 19.39
CA GLY A 227 6.20 1.14 19.23
C GLY A 227 7.35 1.85 19.96
N ASN A 228 8.44 1.13 20.18
CA ASN A 228 9.68 1.71 20.71
C ASN A 228 10.77 1.71 19.62
N LEU A 229 10.82 2.79 18.85
CA LEU A 229 11.74 2.94 17.71
C LEU A 229 13.20 2.73 18.12
N LEU A 230 13.64 3.36 19.24
CA LEU A 230 15.03 3.27 19.70
C LEU A 230 15.46 1.84 20.04
N LYS A 231 14.57 1.08 20.69
CA LYS A 231 14.80 -0.32 20.99
C LYS A 231 14.79 -1.19 19.74
N SER A 232 13.88 -0.91 18.80
CA SER A 232 13.79 -1.63 17.52
C SER A 232 15.05 -1.45 16.69
N LEU A 233 15.66 -0.25 16.68
CA LEU A 233 16.91 0.02 15.94
C LEU A 233 18.12 -0.78 16.48
N GLN A 234 18.07 -1.35 17.66
CA GLN A 234 19.15 -2.22 18.18
C GLN A 234 19.10 -3.65 17.61
N ASN A 235 17.96 -4.04 17.00
CA ASN A 235 17.79 -5.36 16.41
C ASN A 235 18.42 -5.43 15.02
N LYS A 236 19.61 -6.03 14.91
CA LYS A 236 20.35 -6.16 13.64
C LYS A 236 19.56 -6.86 12.53
N ARG A 237 18.63 -7.77 12.88
CA ARG A 237 17.82 -8.49 11.89
C ARG A 237 16.85 -7.57 11.15
N LEU A 238 16.41 -6.48 11.78
CA LEU A 238 15.53 -5.50 11.14
C LEU A 238 16.19 -4.78 9.97
N TYR A 239 17.49 -4.53 10.00
CA TYR A 239 18.20 -3.91 8.89
C TYR A 239 18.14 -4.76 7.62
N LEU A 240 18.26 -6.10 7.76
CA LEU A 240 18.09 -7.01 6.63
C LEU A 240 16.65 -6.92 6.07
N ILE A 241 15.64 -6.95 6.96
CA ILE A 241 14.23 -6.89 6.57
C ILE A 241 13.90 -5.54 5.89
N CYS A 242 14.40 -4.43 6.45
CA CYS A 242 14.25 -3.11 5.86
C CYS A 242 14.92 -3.03 4.48
N SER A 243 16.14 -3.55 4.32
CA SER A 243 16.83 -3.58 3.03
C SER A 243 16.08 -4.40 1.98
N VAL A 244 15.56 -5.56 2.36
CA VAL A 244 14.75 -6.40 1.47
C VAL A 244 13.46 -5.67 1.11
N LYS A 245 12.73 -5.14 2.11
CA LYS A 245 11.42 -4.52 1.94
C LYS A 245 11.47 -3.19 1.19
N LEU A 246 12.37 -2.30 1.58
CA LEU A 246 12.38 -0.91 1.11
C LEU A 246 13.33 -0.66 -0.06
N ILE A 247 14.20 -1.62 -0.38
CA ILE A 247 15.18 -1.47 -1.48
C ILE A 247 15.05 -2.61 -2.46
N LEU A 248 15.31 -3.86 -2.04
CA LEU A 248 15.39 -4.99 -2.96
C LEU A 248 14.06 -5.23 -3.70
N TYR A 249 12.95 -5.32 -2.98
CA TYR A 249 11.65 -5.61 -3.59
C TYR A 249 11.17 -4.50 -4.54
N PRO A 250 11.23 -3.22 -4.17
CA PRO A 250 10.91 -2.15 -5.12
C PRO A 250 11.80 -2.15 -6.35
N LEU A 251 13.11 -2.38 -6.23
CA LEU A 251 14.03 -2.43 -7.38
C LEU A 251 13.74 -3.62 -8.31
N VAL A 252 13.50 -4.80 -7.74
CA VAL A 252 13.12 -5.98 -8.53
C VAL A 252 11.76 -5.77 -9.19
N GLY A 253 10.81 -5.13 -8.48
CA GLY A 253 9.53 -4.75 -9.03
C GLY A 253 9.66 -3.76 -10.19
N LEU A 254 10.48 -2.71 -10.04
CA LEU A 254 10.77 -1.77 -11.13
C LEU A 254 11.34 -2.47 -12.35
N ALA A 255 12.29 -3.40 -12.15
CA ALA A 255 12.84 -4.18 -13.25
C ALA A 255 11.78 -5.03 -13.96
N ALA A 256 10.88 -5.69 -13.20
CA ALA A 256 9.77 -6.44 -13.77
C ALA A 256 8.77 -5.54 -14.53
N LEU A 257 8.43 -4.37 -13.98
CA LEU A 257 7.54 -3.40 -14.62
C LEU A 257 8.16 -2.80 -15.88
N TRP A 258 9.46 -2.54 -15.87
CA TRP A 258 10.20 -2.06 -17.04
C TRP A 258 10.13 -3.06 -18.20
N LEU A 259 10.26 -4.37 -17.93
CA LEU A 259 10.13 -5.42 -18.94
C LEU A 259 8.72 -5.50 -19.53
N LEU A 260 7.69 -5.09 -18.80
CA LEU A 260 6.29 -5.10 -19.26
C LEU A 260 5.94 -3.88 -20.13
N HIS A 261 6.81 -2.87 -20.25
CA HIS A 261 6.61 -1.64 -21.05
C HIS A 261 5.25 -0.97 -20.79
N LEU A 262 4.83 -0.88 -19.53
CA LEU A 262 3.54 -0.35 -19.12
C LEU A 262 3.49 1.18 -19.19
N GLU A 263 2.26 1.71 -19.35
CA GLU A 263 2.00 3.14 -19.18
C GLU A 263 2.43 3.62 -17.78
N PHE A 264 2.93 4.85 -17.71
CA PHE A 264 3.52 5.42 -16.49
C PHE A 264 2.60 5.33 -15.27
N HIS A 265 1.33 5.72 -15.39
CA HIS A 265 0.39 5.71 -14.25
C HIS A 265 0.17 4.30 -13.69
N ILE A 266 0.13 3.30 -14.57
CA ILE A 266 0.01 1.87 -14.18
C ILE A 266 1.27 1.41 -13.46
N ALA A 267 2.43 1.59 -14.10
CA ALA A 267 3.71 1.16 -13.55
C ALA A 267 4.01 1.85 -12.21
N PHE A 268 3.80 3.16 -12.15
CA PHE A 268 4.03 3.95 -10.95
C PHE A 268 3.10 3.55 -9.80
N THR A 269 1.82 3.26 -10.09
CA THR A 269 0.86 2.80 -9.07
C THR A 269 1.29 1.47 -8.46
N VAL A 270 1.66 0.48 -9.29
CA VAL A 270 2.16 -0.82 -8.80
C VAL A 270 3.46 -0.65 -8.03
N PHE A 271 4.38 0.19 -8.53
CA PHE A 271 5.63 0.52 -7.85
C PHE A 271 5.38 1.09 -6.44
N ILE A 272 4.52 2.11 -6.30
CA ILE A 272 4.18 2.69 -5.00
C ILE A 272 3.55 1.64 -4.08
N GLY A 273 2.65 0.80 -4.59
CA GLY A 273 2.09 -0.31 -3.82
C GLY A 273 3.15 -1.22 -3.21
N MET A 274 4.22 -1.51 -3.95
CA MET A 274 5.36 -2.33 -3.49
C MET A 274 6.32 -1.55 -2.58
N ALA A 275 6.61 -0.29 -2.90
CA ALA A 275 7.58 0.55 -2.20
C ALA A 275 7.10 1.00 -0.81
N CYS A 276 5.81 0.91 -0.52
CA CYS A 276 5.27 1.17 0.82
C CYS A 276 5.92 0.28 1.88
N PRO A 277 6.04 0.75 3.14
CA PRO A 277 6.61 -0.02 4.25
C PRO A 277 5.81 -1.28 4.54
N ALA A 278 6.26 -2.09 5.50
CA ALA A 278 5.54 -3.26 5.94
C ALA A 278 4.13 -2.89 6.41
N GLY A 279 3.14 -3.69 6.05
CA GLY A 279 1.74 -3.44 6.39
C GLY A 279 1.40 -3.77 7.85
N ALA A 280 0.44 -3.04 8.43
CA ALA A 280 -0.17 -3.40 9.72
C ALA A 280 -0.82 -4.81 9.67
N SER A 281 -1.10 -5.34 8.48
CA SER A 281 -1.50 -6.72 8.25
C SER A 281 -0.53 -7.74 8.87
N ALA A 282 0.78 -7.45 8.91
CA ALA A 282 1.76 -8.33 9.55
C ALA A 282 1.53 -8.44 11.07
N ILE A 283 1.16 -7.34 11.74
CA ILE A 283 0.81 -7.32 13.17
C ILE A 283 -0.48 -8.11 13.39
N MET A 284 -1.52 -7.78 12.62
CA MET A 284 -2.83 -8.44 12.71
C MET A 284 -2.73 -9.96 12.50
N PHE A 285 -1.94 -10.40 11.52
CA PHE A 285 -1.72 -11.83 11.24
C PHE A 285 -0.90 -12.49 12.36
N ALA A 286 0.13 -11.80 12.88
CA ALA A 286 0.91 -12.32 14.00
C ALA A 286 0.03 -12.53 15.25
N GLU A 287 -0.83 -11.59 15.59
CA GLU A 287 -1.79 -11.71 16.69
C GLU A 287 -2.79 -12.85 16.45
N ARG A 288 -3.42 -12.88 15.28
CA ARG A 288 -4.46 -13.88 14.93
C ARG A 288 -3.92 -15.32 14.95
N TYR A 289 -2.67 -15.52 14.55
CA TYR A 289 -2.05 -16.85 14.42
C TYR A 289 -1.04 -17.16 15.54
N GLY A 290 -1.05 -16.39 16.63
CA GLY A 290 -0.21 -16.65 17.81
C GLY A 290 1.29 -16.56 17.54
N LYS A 291 1.71 -15.65 16.62
CA LYS A 291 3.11 -15.36 16.32
C LYS A 291 3.60 -14.12 17.07
N ASP A 292 4.88 -13.75 16.89
CA ASP A 292 5.51 -12.59 17.55
C ASP A 292 4.96 -11.25 16.98
N ALA A 293 3.81 -10.82 17.50
CA ALA A 293 3.17 -9.55 17.11
C ALA A 293 4.01 -8.32 17.49
N LYS A 294 4.79 -8.42 18.58
CA LYS A 294 5.72 -7.37 18.99
C LYS A 294 6.82 -7.18 17.94
N TYR A 295 7.38 -8.27 17.45
CA TYR A 295 8.38 -8.22 16.37
C TYR A 295 7.78 -7.68 15.07
N ALA A 296 6.54 -8.05 14.73
CA ALA A 296 5.81 -7.48 13.60
C ALA A 296 5.66 -5.95 13.73
N SER A 297 5.33 -5.46 14.93
CA SER A 297 5.24 -4.03 15.23
C SER A 297 6.61 -3.33 15.11
N GLU A 298 7.70 -3.95 15.55
CA GLU A 298 9.06 -3.42 15.37
C GLU A 298 9.39 -3.25 13.88
N ILE A 299 9.07 -4.23 13.03
CA ILE A 299 9.26 -4.16 11.58
C ILE A 299 8.41 -3.01 11.00
N PHE A 300 7.13 -2.94 11.37
CA PHE A 300 6.22 -1.89 10.90
C PHE A 300 6.77 -0.50 11.22
N VAL A 301 7.16 -0.24 12.47
CA VAL A 301 7.65 1.06 12.93
C VAL A 301 8.91 1.48 12.18
N VAL A 302 9.92 0.58 12.11
CA VAL A 302 11.21 0.93 11.48
C VAL A 302 11.05 1.11 9.96
N THR A 303 10.31 0.23 9.29
CA THR A 303 10.07 0.37 7.84
C THR A 303 9.26 1.61 7.52
N THR A 304 8.27 2.00 8.37
CA THR A 304 7.48 3.22 8.18
C THR A 304 8.35 4.47 8.23
N VAL A 305 9.22 4.59 9.25
CA VAL A 305 10.13 5.74 9.37
C VAL A 305 11.10 5.79 8.19
N LEU A 306 11.71 4.67 7.83
CA LEU A 306 12.67 4.62 6.71
C LEU A 306 12.03 4.83 5.35
N SER A 307 10.73 4.55 5.19
CA SER A 307 10.00 4.77 3.94
C SER A 307 9.89 6.25 3.57
N ALA A 308 9.98 7.16 4.55
CA ALA A 308 10.04 8.61 4.31
C ALA A 308 11.22 9.02 3.40
N VAL A 309 12.29 8.23 3.42
CA VAL A 309 13.47 8.47 2.59
C VAL A 309 13.50 7.53 1.38
N SER A 310 13.17 6.25 1.58
CA SER A 310 13.31 5.25 0.51
C SER A 310 12.34 5.47 -0.65
N ILE A 311 11.09 5.89 -0.40
CA ILE A 311 10.12 6.11 -1.47
C ILE A 311 10.53 7.29 -2.37
N PRO A 312 10.86 8.51 -1.83
CA PRO A 312 11.36 9.60 -2.67
C PRO A 312 12.60 9.21 -3.48
N VAL A 313 13.59 8.58 -2.85
CA VAL A 313 14.83 8.18 -3.52
C VAL A 313 14.57 7.20 -4.66
N LEU A 314 13.73 6.19 -4.46
CA LEU A 314 13.41 5.21 -5.49
C LEU A 314 12.46 5.75 -6.57
N SER A 315 11.68 6.77 -6.29
CA SER A 315 10.78 7.39 -7.28
C SER A 315 11.51 8.22 -8.35
N VAL A 316 12.82 8.43 -8.19
CA VAL A 316 13.70 9.05 -9.21
C VAL A 316 14.09 8.08 -10.31
N LEU A 317 14.06 6.76 -10.02
CA LEU A 317 14.43 5.68 -10.93
C LEU A 317 13.33 5.38 -11.94
#